data_3b7678d5f124d6a0a257cedf73bdc0a4
#
_entry.id   3b7678d5f124d6a0a257cedf73bdc0a4
#
_cell.length_a   1.000
_cell.length_b   1.000
_cell.length_c   1.000
_cell.angle_alpha   90.00
_cell.angle_beta   90.00
_cell.angle_gamma   90.00
#
_symmetry.space_group_name_H-M   'P 1'
#
loop_
_entity.id
_entity.type
_entity.pdbx_description
1 polymer ?
#
loop_
_entity_poly.entity_id
_entity_poly.type
_entity_poly.pdbx_seq_one_letter_code
_entity_poly.pdbx_strand_id
1 'polypeptide(L)'
;MQKGQIFKVHSDFYYVHSDSGSYECKIREVLKKQKQKIFVGDYVEFENGAIEKILPRFNYITRPTVANIDRVIIISAVKEPELNFTQLDRYISFAKYHNLEAILCFNKNDLSEDDKTIEKVFSIYQPLGYDILFTSALEGYGIDEFKELLRGKTSVLCGSSGVGKSSLINAVCPGMNLRTKEVSEKTQRGTHTTRHCEIISIDEESRIVDTPGFSNLKFDFLMPNEVDLLFDEIAKYKRECKFQDCLHNTETGCAVKEHLDKIPDSRYKSYLEFVEEAKEYKEKVKYQGVKTEASHKQQHNKTAVKISSRKRESARNTQKQNIYKDIDDERID
;
A
#
# COMPACT_ATOMS: atom_id res chain seq x y z
N MET A 1 26.38 21.48 1.04
CA MET A 1 25.41 20.39 0.80
C MET A 1 24.03 20.99 0.63
N GLN A 2 23.31 20.57 -0.39
CA GLN A 2 21.92 20.97 -0.66
C GLN A 2 20.98 19.89 -0.10
N LYS A 3 19.75 20.29 0.25
CA LYS A 3 18.69 19.36 0.62
C LYS A 3 17.67 19.24 -0.51
N GLY A 4 17.12 18.05 -0.70
CA GLY A 4 16.06 17.82 -1.69
C GLY A 4 15.31 16.54 -1.42
N GLN A 5 14.23 16.33 -2.15
CA GLN A 5 13.41 15.13 -2.08
C GLN A 5 13.60 14.29 -3.36
N ILE A 6 13.63 12.96 -3.21
CA ILE A 6 13.73 12.04 -4.33
C ILE A 6 12.35 11.88 -4.96
N PHE A 7 12.21 12.33 -6.19
CA PHE A 7 10.97 12.25 -6.96
C PHE A 7 10.87 10.98 -7.80
N LYS A 8 12.02 10.49 -8.25
CA LYS A 8 12.06 9.32 -9.13
C LYS A 8 13.35 8.54 -8.92
N VAL A 9 13.25 7.23 -9.04
CA VAL A 9 14.40 6.33 -9.06
C VAL A 9 14.36 5.53 -10.36
N HIS A 10 15.44 5.59 -11.13
CA HIS A 10 15.58 4.83 -12.36
C HIS A 10 16.96 4.17 -12.42
N SER A 11 17.01 2.84 -12.32
CA SER A 11 18.26 2.10 -12.20
C SER A 11 19.12 2.59 -11.02
N ASP A 12 20.33 3.09 -11.28
CA ASP A 12 21.26 3.64 -10.29
C ASP A 12 21.18 5.18 -10.17
N PHE A 13 20.19 5.80 -10.82
CA PHE A 13 20.00 7.24 -10.83
C PHE A 13 18.81 7.65 -9.98
N TYR A 14 19.00 8.71 -9.21
CA TYR A 14 18.04 9.30 -8.30
C TYR A 14 17.80 10.76 -8.71
N TYR A 15 16.57 11.07 -9.06
CA TYR A 15 16.16 12.41 -9.45
C TYR A 15 15.71 13.15 -8.21
N VAL A 16 16.49 14.14 -7.81
CA VAL A 16 16.28 14.91 -6.58
C VAL A 16 15.78 16.29 -6.94
N HIS A 17 14.65 16.69 -6.37
CA HIS A 17 14.11 18.05 -6.45
C HIS A 17 14.49 18.83 -5.20
N SER A 18 14.99 20.03 -5.38
CA SER A 18 15.31 20.99 -4.32
C SER A 18 14.81 22.38 -4.73
N ASP A 19 14.88 23.34 -3.81
CA ASP A 19 14.48 24.73 -4.07
C ASP A 19 15.28 25.37 -5.24
N SER A 20 16.48 24.86 -5.52
CA SER A 20 17.36 25.33 -6.59
C SER A 20 17.16 24.61 -7.94
N GLY A 21 16.27 23.60 -7.99
CA GLY A 21 15.94 22.86 -9.22
C GLY A 21 16.04 21.35 -9.08
N SER A 22 16.06 20.66 -10.22
CA SER A 22 16.08 19.19 -10.32
C SER A 22 17.49 18.70 -10.65
N TYR A 23 17.94 17.67 -9.98
CA TYR A 23 19.28 17.11 -10.10
C TYR A 23 19.24 15.61 -10.31
N GLU A 24 20.04 15.11 -11.24
CA GLU A 24 20.31 13.68 -11.36
C GLU A 24 21.49 13.33 -10.46
N CYS A 25 21.27 12.43 -9.49
CA CYS A 25 22.26 12.05 -8.49
C CYS A 25 22.52 10.55 -8.51
N LYS A 26 23.70 10.17 -8.03
CA LYS A 26 24.06 8.78 -7.73
C LYS A 26 24.27 8.63 -6.22
N ILE A 27 24.09 7.42 -5.73
CA ILE A 27 24.38 7.11 -4.33
C ILE A 27 25.89 6.94 -4.12
N ARG A 28 26.42 7.48 -3.03
CA ARG A 28 27.81 7.22 -2.64
C ARG A 28 28.06 5.77 -2.27
N GLU A 29 29.24 5.26 -2.59
CA GLU A 29 29.70 3.91 -2.27
C GLU A 29 29.55 3.53 -0.78
N VAL A 30 29.75 4.51 0.12
CA VAL A 30 29.60 4.32 1.57
C VAL A 30 28.18 3.95 1.95
N LEU A 31 27.18 4.65 1.39
CA LEU A 31 25.76 4.34 1.62
C LEU A 31 25.35 2.99 0.99
N LYS A 32 25.92 2.65 -0.18
CA LYS A 32 25.73 1.32 -0.80
C LYS A 32 26.25 0.21 0.12
N LYS A 33 27.41 0.38 0.73
CA LYS A 33 28.03 -0.58 1.66
C LYS A 33 27.18 -0.76 2.94
N GLN A 34 26.51 0.29 3.41
CA GLN A 34 25.59 0.25 4.56
C GLN A 34 24.26 -0.43 4.22
N LYS A 35 24.05 -0.83 2.96
CA LYS A 35 22.79 -1.45 2.46
C LYS A 35 21.54 -0.59 2.71
N GLN A 36 21.70 0.70 2.91
CA GLN A 36 20.58 1.62 3.05
C GLN A 36 19.78 1.66 1.74
N LYS A 37 18.51 1.36 1.83
CA LYS A 37 17.58 1.46 0.70
C LYS A 37 17.07 2.89 0.59
N ILE A 38 17.17 3.46 -0.60
CA ILE A 38 16.62 4.76 -0.93
C ILE A 38 15.25 4.57 -1.58
N PHE A 39 14.27 5.34 -1.14
CA PHE A 39 12.90 5.30 -1.61
C PHE A 39 12.53 6.59 -2.35
N VAL A 40 11.59 6.50 -3.25
CA VAL A 40 10.89 7.69 -3.74
C VAL A 40 10.24 8.37 -2.54
N GLY A 41 10.36 9.70 -2.45
CA GLY A 41 9.88 10.46 -1.29
C GLY A 41 10.92 10.71 -0.19
N ASP A 42 12.08 10.03 -0.23
CA ASP A 42 13.14 10.32 0.75
C ASP A 42 13.65 11.75 0.63
N TYR A 43 13.87 12.38 1.76
CA TYR A 43 14.65 13.61 1.83
C TYR A 43 16.13 13.25 1.96
N VAL A 44 16.98 13.93 1.19
CA VAL A 44 18.41 13.66 1.11
C VAL A 44 19.23 14.93 1.17
N GLU A 45 20.47 14.81 1.65
CA GLU A 45 21.52 15.78 1.44
C GLU A 45 22.40 15.30 0.29
N PHE A 46 22.66 16.19 -0.67
CA PHE A 46 23.44 15.87 -1.85
C PHE A 46 24.38 17.01 -2.24
N GLU A 47 25.45 16.67 -2.94
CA GLU A 47 26.44 17.60 -3.45
C GLU A 47 27.12 17.01 -4.70
N ASN A 48 27.35 17.87 -5.70
CA ASN A 48 28.05 17.47 -6.95
C ASN A 48 27.45 16.20 -7.63
N GLY A 49 26.11 16.05 -7.62
CA GLY A 49 25.44 14.89 -8.20
C GLY A 49 25.58 13.59 -7.40
N ALA A 50 26.00 13.66 -6.12
CA ALA A 50 26.11 12.52 -5.24
C ALA A 50 25.21 12.69 -3.99
N ILE A 51 24.43 11.66 -3.65
CA ILE A 51 23.67 11.59 -2.40
C ILE A 51 24.66 11.24 -1.28
N GLU A 52 24.80 12.16 -0.33
CA GLU A 52 25.71 12.07 0.79
C GLU A 52 25.04 11.46 2.03
N LYS A 53 23.74 11.76 2.22
CA LYS A 53 22.99 11.33 3.40
C LYS A 53 21.52 11.19 3.08
N ILE A 54 20.86 10.16 3.65
CA ILE A 54 19.41 10.01 3.70
C ILE A 54 18.94 10.58 5.03
N LEU A 55 17.97 11.47 5.00
CA LEU A 55 17.38 12.05 6.21
C LEU A 55 16.36 11.09 6.82
N PRO A 56 16.07 11.20 8.14
CA PRO A 56 15.07 10.37 8.78
C PRO A 56 13.71 10.43 8.08
N ARG A 57 13.08 9.29 7.91
CA ARG A 57 11.71 9.16 7.42
C ARG A 57 10.73 9.28 8.57
N PHE A 58 9.58 9.91 8.36
CA PHE A 58 8.50 9.82 9.33
C PHE A 58 7.57 8.61 9.09
N ASN A 59 7.50 8.11 7.86
CA ASN A 59 6.88 6.83 7.50
C ASN A 59 7.37 6.32 6.14
N TYR A 60 6.99 5.11 5.80
CA TYR A 60 7.16 4.55 4.46
C TYR A 60 6.23 3.37 4.22
N ILE A 61 5.98 3.08 2.94
CA ILE A 61 5.34 1.86 2.48
C ILE A 61 6.30 1.07 1.59
N THR A 62 6.16 -0.25 1.58
CA THR A 62 7.09 -1.13 0.86
C THR A 62 6.58 -1.62 -0.47
N ARG A 63 5.26 -1.52 -0.68
CA ARG A 63 4.59 -1.93 -1.94
C ARG A 63 3.42 -0.98 -2.24
N PRO A 64 3.65 0.03 -3.07
CA PRO A 64 4.91 0.48 -3.70
C PRO A 64 5.91 1.02 -2.69
N THR A 65 7.20 1.11 -3.09
CA THR A 65 8.24 1.61 -2.18
C THR A 65 8.29 3.13 -2.22
N VAL A 66 7.67 3.78 -1.24
CA VAL A 66 7.57 5.24 -1.11
C VAL A 66 7.71 5.64 0.36
N ALA A 67 8.36 6.76 0.62
CA ALA A 67 8.57 7.32 1.95
C ALA A 67 7.93 8.70 2.10
N ASN A 68 7.72 9.11 3.35
CA ASN A 68 7.24 10.45 3.73
C ASN A 68 5.90 10.80 3.09
N ILE A 69 4.90 9.97 3.35
CA ILE A 69 3.53 10.06 2.82
C ILE A 69 2.62 10.63 3.89
N ASP A 70 1.82 11.65 3.55
CA ASP A 70 0.85 12.21 4.48
C ASP A 70 -0.46 11.41 4.49
N ARG A 71 -0.95 10.95 3.33
CA ARG A 71 -2.24 10.25 3.21
C ARG A 71 -2.35 9.37 1.98
N VAL A 72 -3.36 8.51 2.01
CA VAL A 72 -3.78 7.69 0.88
C VAL A 72 -5.15 8.15 0.40
N ILE A 73 -5.29 8.50 -0.87
CA ILE A 73 -6.58 8.77 -1.49
C ILE A 73 -6.99 7.54 -2.29
N ILE A 74 -8.05 6.90 -1.84
CA ILE A 74 -8.57 5.67 -2.42
C ILE A 74 -9.61 6.05 -3.47
N ILE A 75 -9.26 5.87 -4.73
CA ILE A 75 -10.13 6.22 -5.85
C ILE A 75 -10.88 4.97 -6.32
N SER A 76 -12.20 5.04 -6.27
CA SER A 76 -13.13 4.05 -6.81
C SER A 76 -14.02 4.71 -7.86
N ALA A 77 -14.59 3.95 -8.78
CA ALA A 77 -15.65 4.46 -9.65
C ALA A 77 -17.01 4.15 -9.04
N VAL A 78 -17.96 5.07 -9.18
CA VAL A 78 -19.37 4.81 -8.82
C VAL A 78 -19.91 3.71 -9.75
N LYS A 79 -19.55 3.79 -11.04
CA LYS A 79 -19.87 2.83 -12.09
C LYS A 79 -18.71 2.76 -13.10
N GLU A 80 -18.53 1.63 -13.75
CA GLU A 80 -17.51 1.39 -14.80
C GLU A 80 -16.04 1.67 -14.39
N PRO A 81 -15.43 0.77 -13.60
CA PRO A 81 -15.94 -0.51 -13.15
C PRO A 81 -16.91 -0.39 -11.98
N GLU A 82 -17.79 -1.38 -11.80
CA GLU A 82 -18.69 -1.45 -10.64
C GLU A 82 -17.89 -1.37 -9.32
N LEU A 83 -18.49 -0.69 -8.34
CA LEU A 83 -17.89 -0.52 -7.03
C LEU A 83 -17.77 -1.88 -6.31
N ASN A 84 -16.54 -2.29 -6.03
CA ASN A 84 -16.24 -3.49 -5.27
C ASN A 84 -15.88 -3.11 -3.84
N PHE A 85 -16.78 -3.38 -2.89
CA PHE A 85 -16.59 -3.03 -1.48
C PHE A 85 -15.43 -3.81 -0.85
N THR A 86 -15.22 -5.08 -1.16
CA THR A 86 -14.06 -5.85 -0.65
C THR A 86 -12.74 -5.23 -1.11
N GLN A 87 -12.67 -4.79 -2.37
CA GLN A 87 -11.46 -4.14 -2.88
C GLN A 87 -11.24 -2.76 -2.25
N LEU A 88 -12.32 -1.99 -2.01
CA LEU A 88 -12.27 -0.72 -1.30
C LEU A 88 -11.76 -0.92 0.13
N ASP A 89 -12.33 -1.90 0.85
CA ASP A 89 -11.92 -2.27 2.20
C ASP A 89 -10.47 -2.73 2.27
N ARG A 90 -9.97 -3.36 1.21
CA ARG A 90 -8.57 -3.76 1.10
C ARG A 90 -7.62 -2.56 1.06
N TYR A 91 -7.97 -1.51 0.32
CA TYR A 91 -7.17 -0.27 0.32
C TYR A 91 -7.25 0.46 1.66
N ILE A 92 -8.43 0.50 2.28
CA ILE A 92 -8.63 1.06 3.62
C ILE A 92 -7.75 0.32 4.64
N SER A 93 -7.81 -1.01 4.63
CA SER A 93 -7.02 -1.86 5.52
C SER A 93 -5.51 -1.69 5.30
N PHE A 94 -5.08 -1.48 4.05
CA PHE A 94 -3.69 -1.16 3.75
C PHE A 94 -3.27 0.18 4.35
N ALA A 95 -4.07 1.23 4.18
CA ALA A 95 -3.79 2.54 4.78
C ALA A 95 -3.73 2.44 6.31
N LYS A 96 -4.66 1.70 6.91
CA LYS A 96 -4.71 1.46 8.35
C LYS A 96 -3.46 0.72 8.85
N TYR A 97 -3.02 -0.32 8.15
CA TYR A 97 -1.81 -1.06 8.50
C TYR A 97 -0.56 -0.19 8.56
N HIS A 98 -0.48 0.80 7.66
CA HIS A 98 0.64 1.74 7.59
C HIS A 98 0.41 3.03 8.41
N ASN A 99 -0.63 3.09 9.24
CA ASN A 99 -1.02 4.26 10.03
C ASN A 99 -1.15 5.54 9.17
N LEU A 100 -1.67 5.39 7.94
CA LEU A 100 -1.92 6.49 7.01
C LEU A 100 -3.40 6.89 7.05
N GLU A 101 -3.66 8.20 6.96
CA GLU A 101 -4.99 8.72 6.74
C GLU A 101 -5.54 8.22 5.40
N ALA A 102 -6.77 7.72 5.38
CA ALA A 102 -7.45 7.24 4.18
C ALA A 102 -8.63 8.15 3.84
N ILE A 103 -8.65 8.67 2.61
CA ILE A 103 -9.75 9.46 2.06
C ILE A 103 -10.39 8.64 0.93
N LEU A 104 -11.70 8.56 0.91
CA LEU A 104 -12.47 7.81 -0.08
C LEU A 104 -12.97 8.76 -1.18
N CYS A 105 -12.46 8.59 -2.39
CA CYS A 105 -12.86 9.39 -3.55
C CYS A 105 -13.61 8.50 -4.56
N PHE A 106 -14.86 8.84 -4.82
CA PHE A 106 -15.71 8.11 -5.77
C PHE A 106 -15.85 8.94 -7.05
N ASN A 107 -15.09 8.54 -8.05
CA ASN A 107 -15.06 9.21 -9.35
C ASN A 107 -16.12 8.64 -10.29
N LYS A 108 -16.32 9.31 -11.43
CA LYS A 108 -17.35 9.02 -12.44
C LYS A 108 -18.78 9.12 -11.89
N ASN A 109 -18.99 10.12 -11.04
CA ASN A 109 -20.31 10.40 -10.47
C ASN A 109 -21.34 10.75 -11.57
N ASP A 110 -20.88 11.22 -12.73
CA ASP A 110 -21.66 11.43 -13.95
C ASP A 110 -22.37 10.15 -14.47
N LEU A 111 -21.87 8.97 -14.12
CA LEU A 111 -22.47 7.68 -14.50
C LEU A 111 -23.47 7.15 -13.45
N SER A 112 -23.72 7.88 -12.37
CA SER A 112 -24.69 7.47 -11.37
C SER A 112 -26.11 7.64 -11.91
N GLU A 113 -26.83 6.56 -12.02
CA GLU A 113 -28.24 6.57 -12.50
C GLU A 113 -29.24 6.76 -11.33
N ASP A 114 -28.81 6.38 -10.12
CA ASP A 114 -29.61 6.55 -8.90
C ASP A 114 -28.67 6.78 -7.70
N ASP A 115 -29.25 7.27 -6.59
CA ASP A 115 -28.50 7.60 -5.39
C ASP A 115 -28.17 6.37 -4.50
N LYS A 116 -28.62 5.17 -4.87
CA LYS A 116 -28.47 3.96 -4.02
C LYS A 116 -27.03 3.60 -3.70
N THR A 117 -26.14 3.70 -4.69
CA THR A 117 -24.70 3.45 -4.47
C THR A 117 -24.10 4.49 -3.55
N ILE A 118 -24.46 5.76 -3.74
CA ILE A 118 -24.04 6.89 -2.92
C ILE A 118 -24.52 6.72 -1.48
N GLU A 119 -25.81 6.47 -1.29
CA GLU A 119 -26.42 6.22 0.01
C GLU A 119 -25.75 5.05 0.74
N LYS A 120 -25.50 3.96 0.02
CA LYS A 120 -24.83 2.78 0.57
C LYS A 120 -23.40 3.08 1.00
N VAL A 121 -22.64 3.86 0.23
CA VAL A 121 -21.28 4.30 0.59
C VAL A 121 -21.33 5.11 1.87
N PHE A 122 -22.21 6.12 1.94
CA PHE A 122 -22.37 6.95 3.14
C PHE A 122 -22.80 6.13 4.35
N SER A 123 -23.77 5.23 4.22
CA SER A 123 -24.25 4.40 5.33
C SER A 123 -23.18 3.48 5.92
N ILE A 124 -22.21 3.05 5.12
CA ILE A 124 -21.13 2.14 5.56
C ILE A 124 -19.95 2.92 6.13
N TYR A 125 -19.45 3.93 5.40
CA TYR A 125 -18.12 4.51 5.69
C TYR A 125 -18.17 5.82 6.49
N GLN A 126 -19.24 6.61 6.39
CA GLN A 126 -19.36 7.83 7.17
C GLN A 126 -19.42 7.56 8.69
N PRO A 127 -20.18 6.57 9.20
CA PRO A 127 -20.17 6.23 10.63
C PRO A 127 -18.83 5.71 11.15
N LEU A 128 -17.96 5.24 10.25
CA LEU A 128 -16.60 4.78 10.55
C LEU A 128 -15.57 5.93 10.55
N GLY A 129 -16.01 7.17 10.25
CA GLY A 129 -15.17 8.36 10.31
C GLY A 129 -14.33 8.62 9.06
N TYR A 130 -14.64 7.98 7.93
CA TYR A 130 -13.92 8.26 6.68
C TYR A 130 -14.46 9.50 5.98
N ASP A 131 -13.56 10.34 5.49
CA ASP A 131 -13.87 11.42 4.58
C ASP A 131 -14.23 10.86 3.21
N ILE A 132 -15.36 11.32 2.66
CA ILE A 132 -15.95 10.84 1.41
C ILE A 132 -16.11 12.00 0.46
N LEU A 133 -15.54 11.86 -0.75
CA LEU A 133 -15.68 12.83 -1.83
C LEU A 133 -16.21 12.13 -3.10
N PHE A 134 -17.17 12.76 -3.76
CA PHE A 134 -17.64 12.35 -5.08
C PHE A 134 -17.13 13.30 -6.15
N THR A 135 -16.62 12.75 -7.26
CA THR A 135 -16.02 13.52 -8.35
C THR A 135 -16.49 13.03 -9.70
N SER A 136 -16.46 13.90 -10.69
CA SER A 136 -16.45 13.55 -12.12
C SER A 136 -15.30 14.30 -12.78
N ALA A 137 -14.25 13.58 -13.13
CA ALA A 137 -13.14 14.16 -13.89
C ALA A 137 -13.56 14.57 -15.30
N LEU A 138 -14.66 14.01 -15.83
CA LEU A 138 -15.20 14.34 -17.15
C LEU A 138 -15.95 15.66 -17.13
N GLU A 139 -16.81 15.87 -16.11
CA GLU A 139 -17.68 17.05 -15.99
C GLU A 139 -17.07 18.16 -15.11
N GLY A 140 -15.94 17.91 -14.47
CA GLY A 140 -15.29 18.85 -13.56
C GLY A 140 -15.94 18.95 -12.17
N TYR A 141 -16.90 18.07 -11.86
CA TYR A 141 -17.57 18.06 -10.56
C TYR A 141 -16.62 17.55 -9.46
N GLY A 142 -16.59 18.27 -8.30
CA GLY A 142 -15.79 17.89 -7.14
C GLY A 142 -14.26 18.00 -7.35
N ILE A 143 -13.80 18.65 -8.44
CA ILE A 143 -12.37 18.76 -8.74
C ILE A 143 -11.68 19.80 -7.87
N ASP A 144 -12.37 20.90 -7.53
CA ASP A 144 -11.81 21.92 -6.64
C ASP A 144 -11.65 21.37 -5.20
N GLU A 145 -12.64 20.62 -4.72
CA GLU A 145 -12.57 19.92 -3.43
C GLU A 145 -11.46 18.85 -3.43
N PHE A 146 -11.32 18.10 -4.54
CA PHE A 146 -10.25 17.14 -4.68
C PHE A 146 -8.88 17.84 -4.67
N LYS A 147 -8.75 18.99 -5.30
CA LYS A 147 -7.52 19.80 -5.29
C LYS A 147 -7.21 20.33 -3.88
N GLU A 148 -8.23 20.75 -3.14
CA GLU A 148 -8.06 21.20 -1.74
C GLU A 148 -7.56 20.06 -0.84
N LEU A 149 -8.04 18.83 -1.03
CA LEU A 149 -7.54 17.65 -0.31
C LEU A 149 -6.05 17.38 -0.57
N LEU A 150 -5.52 17.79 -1.71
CA LEU A 150 -4.10 17.60 -2.05
C LEU A 150 -3.19 18.70 -1.50
N ARG A 151 -3.74 19.83 -1.06
CA ARG A 151 -2.99 21.03 -0.70
C ARG A 151 -1.99 20.76 0.44
N GLY A 152 -0.71 21.09 0.21
CA GLY A 152 0.37 20.98 1.18
C GLY A 152 0.66 19.55 1.65
N LYS A 153 0.25 18.53 0.87
CA LYS A 153 0.36 17.11 1.25
C LYS A 153 1.03 16.28 0.15
N THR A 154 1.73 15.25 0.59
CA THR A 154 2.19 14.16 -0.26
C THR A 154 1.16 13.03 -0.20
N SER A 155 0.33 12.91 -1.25
CA SER A 155 -0.79 11.99 -1.32
C SER A 155 -0.49 10.81 -2.24
N VAL A 156 -0.69 9.58 -1.77
CA VAL A 156 -0.63 8.38 -2.61
C VAL A 156 -2.02 8.11 -3.18
N LEU A 157 -2.12 8.02 -4.51
CA LEU A 157 -3.37 7.62 -5.15
C LEU A 157 -3.41 6.11 -5.35
N CYS A 158 -4.42 5.45 -4.83
CA CYS A 158 -4.65 4.03 -5.05
C CYS A 158 -6.07 3.79 -5.60
N GLY A 159 -6.28 2.62 -6.17
CA GLY A 159 -7.56 2.24 -6.77
C GLY A 159 -7.39 1.31 -7.96
N SER A 160 -8.46 0.65 -8.35
CA SER A 160 -8.49 -0.30 -9.46
C SER A 160 -8.16 0.36 -10.81
N SER A 161 -7.83 -0.45 -11.81
CA SER A 161 -7.65 0.06 -13.17
C SER A 161 -9.00 0.57 -13.71
N GLY A 162 -8.97 1.68 -14.45
CA GLY A 162 -10.17 2.25 -15.07
C GLY A 162 -11.04 3.14 -14.18
N VAL A 163 -10.73 3.32 -12.89
CA VAL A 163 -11.50 4.22 -11.99
C VAL A 163 -11.27 5.70 -12.26
N GLY A 164 -10.32 6.08 -13.14
CA GLY A 164 -10.08 7.46 -13.56
C GLY A 164 -8.99 8.19 -12.77
N LYS A 165 -8.02 7.49 -12.14
CA LYS A 165 -6.88 8.12 -11.44
C LYS A 165 -6.15 9.14 -12.32
N SER A 166 -5.71 8.72 -13.52
CA SER A 166 -5.01 9.61 -14.46
C SER A 166 -5.88 10.76 -14.95
N SER A 167 -7.19 10.56 -15.08
CA SER A 167 -8.13 11.63 -15.43
C SER A 167 -8.24 12.68 -14.34
N LEU A 168 -8.31 12.26 -13.07
CA LEU A 168 -8.30 13.17 -11.92
C LEU A 168 -6.98 13.94 -11.83
N ILE A 169 -5.83 13.28 -12.01
CA ILE A 169 -4.54 13.97 -12.04
C ILE A 169 -4.50 15.01 -13.15
N ASN A 170 -4.94 14.67 -14.35
CA ASN A 170 -5.00 15.61 -15.49
C ASN A 170 -5.95 16.78 -15.21
N ALA A 171 -7.07 16.55 -14.49
CA ALA A 171 -8.01 17.61 -14.14
C ALA A 171 -7.42 18.62 -13.15
N VAL A 172 -6.62 18.17 -12.18
CA VAL A 172 -5.95 19.07 -11.22
C VAL A 172 -4.63 19.63 -11.72
N CYS A 173 -4.00 19.00 -12.73
CA CYS A 173 -2.75 19.42 -13.37
C CYS A 173 -2.92 19.49 -14.90
N PRO A 174 -3.59 20.51 -15.45
CA PRO A 174 -3.92 20.56 -16.89
C PRO A 174 -2.70 20.51 -17.85
N GLY A 175 -1.50 20.81 -17.34
CA GLY A 175 -0.24 20.71 -18.12
C GLY A 175 0.34 19.30 -18.21
N MET A 176 -0.21 18.35 -17.48
CA MET A 176 0.34 17.01 -17.33
C MET A 176 -0.49 15.98 -18.12
N ASN A 177 -0.23 15.85 -19.41
CA ASN A 177 -0.93 14.92 -20.28
C ASN A 177 -0.61 13.45 -19.97
N LEU A 178 -1.05 12.94 -18.81
CA LEU A 178 -1.00 11.51 -18.52
C LEU A 178 -1.92 10.75 -19.47
N ARG A 179 -1.42 9.66 -20.05
CA ARG A 179 -2.24 8.82 -20.93
C ARG A 179 -3.38 8.18 -20.14
N THR A 180 -4.60 8.60 -20.44
CA THR A 180 -5.82 7.92 -19.96
C THR A 180 -6.03 6.69 -20.82
N LYS A 181 -6.03 5.50 -20.20
CA LYS A 181 -6.47 4.29 -20.91
C LYS A 181 -7.99 4.27 -20.90
N GLU A 182 -8.60 4.40 -22.06
CA GLU A 182 -9.97 3.94 -22.25
C GLU A 182 -10.06 2.46 -21.83
N VAL A 183 -11.17 2.08 -21.21
CA VAL A 183 -11.47 0.68 -20.85
C VAL A 183 -11.60 -0.11 -22.17
N SER A 184 -10.47 -0.52 -22.76
CA SER A 184 -10.50 -1.41 -23.90
C SER A 184 -10.63 -2.85 -23.38
N GLU A 185 -11.79 -3.42 -23.58
CA GLU A 185 -11.99 -4.85 -23.63
C GLU A 185 -11.09 -5.46 -24.71
N LYS A 186 -10.03 -6.09 -24.38
CA LYS A 186 -9.06 -6.83 -25.21
C LYS A 186 -7.67 -6.19 -25.25
N THR A 187 -6.89 -6.53 -24.28
CA THR A 187 -5.55 -7.10 -24.54
C THR A 187 -4.94 -7.59 -23.24
N GLN A 188 -5.17 -8.84 -22.93
CA GLN A 188 -4.24 -9.63 -22.16
C GLN A 188 -2.95 -9.74 -22.99
N ARG A 189 -1.82 -9.46 -22.35
CA ARG A 189 -0.43 -9.60 -22.80
C ARG A 189 0.16 -8.41 -23.56
N GLY A 190 1.15 -7.89 -22.92
CA GLY A 190 2.28 -7.30 -23.63
C GLY A 190 2.58 -5.87 -23.28
N THR A 191 3.75 -5.74 -22.74
CA THR A 191 4.65 -4.61 -22.60
C THR A 191 4.62 -3.88 -21.27
N HIS A 192 5.67 -4.14 -20.52
CA HIS A 192 6.35 -3.34 -19.48
C HIS A 192 5.64 -2.04 -19.11
N THR A 193 4.61 -2.14 -18.29
CA THR A 193 4.13 -1.01 -17.50
C THR A 193 5.23 -0.70 -16.49
N THR A 194 5.74 0.50 -16.54
CA THR A 194 6.77 1.08 -15.68
C THR A 194 6.48 0.71 -14.22
N ARG A 195 7.33 -0.13 -13.63
CA ARG A 195 7.23 -0.55 -12.22
C ARG A 195 7.81 0.50 -11.27
N HIS A 196 7.92 1.74 -11.69
CA HIS A 196 8.59 2.78 -10.93
C HIS A 196 7.57 3.79 -10.44
N CYS A 197 7.55 3.99 -9.11
CA CYS A 197 6.82 5.10 -8.50
C CYS A 197 7.51 6.41 -8.87
N GLU A 198 6.71 7.45 -9.08
CA GLU A 198 7.18 8.79 -9.37
C GLU A 198 6.32 9.79 -8.59
N ILE A 199 6.97 10.80 -8.02
CA ILE A 199 6.28 11.94 -7.42
C ILE A 199 5.98 12.97 -8.50
N ILE A 200 4.74 13.42 -8.53
CA ILE A 200 4.24 14.48 -9.39
C ILE A 200 3.97 15.70 -8.53
N SER A 201 4.61 16.83 -8.80
CA SER A 201 4.26 18.10 -8.18
C SER A 201 3.00 18.67 -8.82
N ILE A 202 2.02 19.03 -8.00
CA ILE A 202 0.82 19.77 -8.41
C ILE A 202 1.12 21.27 -8.33
N ASP A 203 1.72 21.66 -7.23
CA ASP A 203 2.22 22.98 -6.91
C ASP A 203 3.52 22.89 -6.09
N GLU A 204 3.96 23.98 -5.44
CA GLU A 204 5.19 24.02 -4.67
C GLU A 204 5.17 23.09 -3.44
N GLU A 205 4.00 22.85 -2.85
CA GLU A 205 3.85 22.09 -1.60
C GLU A 205 3.07 20.78 -1.78
N SER A 206 2.22 20.69 -2.82
CA SER A 206 1.30 19.57 -3.04
C SER A 206 1.90 18.54 -4.00
N ARG A 207 1.90 17.29 -3.59
CA ARG A 207 2.51 16.18 -4.36
C ARG A 207 1.59 14.99 -4.45
N ILE A 208 1.57 14.37 -5.60
CA ILE A 208 0.91 13.09 -5.84
C ILE A 208 1.99 12.04 -6.12
N VAL A 209 1.87 10.88 -5.49
CA VAL A 209 2.67 9.71 -5.84
C VAL A 209 1.87 8.86 -6.81
N ASP A 210 2.31 8.81 -8.06
CA ASP A 210 1.76 7.86 -9.03
C ASP A 210 2.37 6.48 -8.80
N THR A 211 1.52 5.52 -8.51
CA THR A 211 1.91 4.18 -8.11
C THR A 211 1.35 3.15 -9.09
N PRO A 212 2.08 2.83 -10.16
CA PRO A 212 1.67 1.78 -11.07
C PRO A 212 1.61 0.43 -10.34
N GLY A 213 0.48 -0.27 -10.43
CA GLY A 213 0.32 -1.61 -9.86
C GLY A 213 -0.24 -1.70 -8.44
N PHE A 214 -0.73 -0.60 -7.87
CA PHE A 214 -1.40 -0.60 -6.56
C PHE A 214 -2.78 -1.29 -6.57
N SER A 215 -3.18 -1.86 -7.71
CA SER A 215 -4.49 -2.50 -7.90
C SER A 215 -4.61 -3.90 -7.30
N ASN A 216 -3.50 -4.58 -6.99
CA ASN A 216 -3.47 -5.98 -6.51
C ASN A 216 -2.80 -6.10 -5.14
N LEU A 217 -3.34 -5.43 -4.13
CA LEU A 217 -2.91 -5.62 -2.75
C LEU A 217 -3.34 -7.02 -2.27
N LYS A 218 -2.42 -7.72 -1.62
CA LYS A 218 -2.68 -8.99 -0.92
C LYS A 218 -2.12 -8.90 0.48
N PHE A 219 -2.82 -9.46 1.43
CA PHE A 219 -2.35 -9.57 2.81
C PHE A 219 -1.47 -10.80 3.01
N ASP A 220 -0.42 -10.93 2.16
CA ASP A 220 0.56 -12.01 2.22
C ASP A 220 1.70 -11.76 3.24
N PHE A 221 1.42 -10.96 4.26
CA PHE A 221 2.34 -10.55 5.32
C PHE A 221 1.70 -10.50 6.71
N LEU A 222 0.36 -10.63 6.82
CA LEU A 222 -0.37 -10.59 8.09
C LEU A 222 -0.65 -11.99 8.64
N MET A 223 -0.67 -12.10 9.96
CA MET A 223 -1.22 -13.28 10.63
C MET A 223 -2.74 -13.16 10.81
N PRO A 224 -3.49 -14.28 10.84
CA PRO A 224 -4.95 -14.23 10.96
C PRO A 224 -5.49 -13.43 12.14
N ASN A 225 -4.78 -13.45 13.27
CA ASN A 225 -5.13 -12.74 14.50
C ASN A 225 -4.74 -11.25 14.51
N GLU A 226 -4.19 -10.74 13.41
CA GLU A 226 -3.84 -9.32 13.22
C GLU A 226 -4.83 -8.60 12.30
N VAL A 227 -5.64 -9.37 11.55
CA VAL A 227 -6.58 -8.80 10.55
C VAL A 227 -7.66 -7.94 11.21
N ASP A 228 -8.10 -8.29 12.41
CA ASP A 228 -9.09 -7.53 13.17
C ASP A 228 -8.64 -6.10 13.50
N LEU A 229 -7.33 -5.87 13.66
CA LEU A 229 -6.76 -4.54 13.92
C LEU A 229 -6.95 -3.57 12.74
N LEU A 230 -7.27 -4.09 11.55
CA LEU A 230 -7.51 -3.29 10.35
C LEU A 230 -8.97 -2.79 10.23
N PHE A 231 -9.85 -3.25 11.13
CA PHE A 231 -11.28 -2.94 11.17
C PHE A 231 -11.65 -2.42 12.56
N ASP A 232 -11.66 -1.09 12.73
CA ASP A 232 -11.92 -0.46 14.03
C ASP A 232 -13.24 -0.90 14.65
N GLU A 233 -14.27 -1.10 13.82
CA GLU A 233 -15.59 -1.60 14.21
C GLU A 233 -15.59 -3.03 14.74
N ILE A 234 -14.57 -3.82 14.37
CA ILE A 234 -14.34 -5.20 14.87
C ILE A 234 -13.39 -5.17 16.06
N ALA A 235 -12.27 -4.46 15.94
CA ALA A 235 -11.22 -4.39 16.95
C ALA A 235 -11.73 -3.95 18.33
N LYS A 236 -12.71 -3.04 18.38
CA LYS A 236 -13.30 -2.54 19.63
C LYS A 236 -13.94 -3.64 20.48
N TYR A 237 -14.46 -4.71 19.88
CA TYR A 237 -15.10 -5.83 20.60
C TYR A 237 -14.16 -7.00 20.88
N LYS A 238 -12.96 -7.03 20.27
CA LYS A 238 -11.99 -8.14 20.40
C LYS A 238 -11.70 -8.52 21.85
N ARG A 239 -11.53 -7.53 22.72
CA ARG A 239 -11.16 -7.74 24.13
C ARG A 239 -12.27 -8.41 24.96
N GLU A 240 -13.50 -8.40 24.49
CA GLU A 240 -14.67 -9.00 25.14
C GLU A 240 -14.89 -10.45 24.71
N CYS A 241 -14.14 -10.94 23.72
CA CYS A 241 -14.22 -12.32 23.27
C CYS A 241 -13.69 -13.29 24.34
N LYS A 242 -14.32 -14.46 24.44
CA LYS A 242 -13.90 -15.52 25.34
C LYS A 242 -12.46 -16.01 25.10
N PHE A 243 -11.99 -15.99 23.85
CA PHE A 243 -10.66 -16.45 23.44
C PHE A 243 -9.84 -15.28 22.89
N GLN A 244 -8.57 -15.20 23.32
CA GLN A 244 -7.66 -14.14 22.87
C GLN A 244 -7.26 -14.25 21.39
N ASP A 245 -7.26 -15.47 20.85
CA ASP A 245 -6.95 -15.77 19.45
C ASP A 245 -8.21 -15.95 18.59
N CYS A 246 -9.36 -15.42 19.04
CA CYS A 246 -10.62 -15.45 18.31
C CYS A 246 -10.48 -14.80 16.94
N LEU A 247 -10.90 -15.51 15.90
CA LEU A 247 -10.93 -15.01 14.53
C LEU A 247 -12.34 -14.50 14.12
N HIS A 248 -13.25 -14.39 15.09
CA HIS A 248 -14.59 -13.84 14.95
C HIS A 248 -15.44 -14.49 13.85
N ASN A 249 -15.20 -15.76 13.56
CA ASN A 249 -15.91 -16.51 12.53
C ASN A 249 -16.84 -17.57 13.14
N THR A 250 -16.28 -18.69 13.63
CA THR A 250 -17.06 -19.85 14.10
C THR A 250 -17.03 -20.01 15.63
N GLU A 251 -16.19 -19.25 16.31
CA GLU A 251 -15.94 -19.38 17.75
C GLU A 251 -17.19 -19.07 18.58
N THR A 252 -17.39 -19.83 19.63
CA THR A 252 -18.45 -19.60 20.64
C THR A 252 -18.01 -18.57 21.66
N GLY A 253 -18.92 -17.66 22.08
CA GLY A 253 -18.61 -16.57 22.99
C GLY A 253 -17.73 -15.50 22.35
N CYS A 254 -18.00 -15.22 21.09
CA CYS A 254 -17.37 -14.16 20.32
C CYS A 254 -18.19 -12.87 20.42
N ALA A 255 -17.67 -11.86 21.09
CA ALA A 255 -18.35 -10.59 21.27
C ALA A 255 -18.58 -9.84 19.94
N VAL A 256 -17.70 -9.98 18.96
CA VAL A 256 -17.92 -9.41 17.62
C VAL A 256 -19.19 -9.98 16.99
N LYS A 257 -19.41 -11.31 17.12
CA LYS A 257 -20.63 -11.95 16.59
C LYS A 257 -21.90 -11.53 17.32
N GLU A 258 -21.80 -11.19 18.58
CA GLU A 258 -22.93 -10.68 19.38
C GLU A 258 -23.29 -9.24 19.01
N HIS A 259 -22.41 -8.52 18.33
CA HIS A 259 -22.58 -7.13 17.91
C HIS A 259 -22.58 -6.94 16.38
N LEU A 260 -22.89 -7.98 15.60
CA LEU A 260 -22.95 -7.87 14.13
C LEU A 260 -23.98 -6.85 13.64
N ASP A 261 -25.02 -6.57 14.44
CA ASP A 261 -25.98 -5.50 14.17
C ASP A 261 -25.36 -4.08 14.08
N LYS A 262 -24.15 -3.91 14.65
CA LYS A 262 -23.40 -2.64 14.66
C LYS A 262 -22.23 -2.61 13.67
N ILE A 263 -22.03 -3.68 12.94
CA ILE A 263 -20.94 -3.83 11.97
C ILE A 263 -21.59 -3.98 10.59
N PRO A 264 -21.25 -3.13 9.61
CA PRO A 264 -21.79 -3.26 8.27
C PRO A 264 -21.48 -4.64 7.67
N ASP A 265 -22.49 -5.32 7.10
CA ASP A 265 -22.35 -6.68 6.55
C ASP A 265 -21.23 -6.79 5.52
N SER A 266 -21.07 -5.77 4.65
CA SER A 266 -20.01 -5.76 3.64
C SER A 266 -18.61 -5.71 4.28
N ARG A 267 -18.45 -4.98 5.37
CA ARG A 267 -17.20 -4.86 6.13
C ARG A 267 -16.86 -6.16 6.82
N TYR A 268 -17.83 -6.79 7.48
CA TYR A 268 -17.64 -8.09 8.10
C TYR A 268 -17.32 -9.18 7.07
N LYS A 269 -17.96 -9.17 5.89
CA LYS A 269 -17.62 -10.04 4.78
C LYS A 269 -16.19 -9.85 4.30
N SER A 270 -15.76 -8.61 4.08
CA SER A 270 -14.39 -8.28 3.69
C SER A 270 -13.38 -8.76 4.74
N TYR A 271 -13.68 -8.56 6.02
CA TYR A 271 -12.89 -9.06 7.13
C TYR A 271 -12.68 -10.58 7.05
N LEU A 272 -13.75 -11.36 6.87
CA LEU A 272 -13.66 -12.82 6.78
C LEU A 272 -12.81 -13.26 5.58
N GLU A 273 -12.94 -12.61 4.42
CA GLU A 273 -12.09 -12.88 3.25
C GLU A 273 -10.61 -12.63 3.56
N PHE A 274 -10.29 -11.55 4.28
CA PHE A 274 -8.89 -11.23 4.63
C PHE A 274 -8.32 -12.19 5.67
N VAL A 275 -9.14 -12.67 6.60
CA VAL A 275 -8.74 -13.74 7.54
C VAL A 275 -8.39 -15.02 6.79
N GLU A 276 -9.16 -15.41 5.78
CA GLU A 276 -8.83 -16.60 4.98
C GLU A 276 -7.53 -16.41 4.17
N GLU A 277 -7.30 -15.26 3.56
CA GLU A 277 -6.03 -14.94 2.90
C GLU A 277 -4.83 -15.02 3.89
N ALA A 278 -5.01 -14.51 5.10
CA ALA A 278 -3.99 -14.56 6.14
C ALA A 278 -3.74 -16.00 6.63
N LYS A 279 -4.76 -16.86 6.68
CA LYS A 279 -4.59 -18.29 6.97
C LYS A 279 -3.76 -18.98 5.88
N GLU A 280 -4.07 -18.71 4.61
CA GLU A 280 -3.26 -19.23 3.51
C GLU A 280 -1.79 -18.78 3.59
N TYR A 281 -1.55 -17.53 3.95
CA TYR A 281 -0.20 -17.01 4.16
C TYR A 281 0.50 -17.74 5.31
N LYS A 282 -0.16 -17.88 6.47
CA LYS A 282 0.36 -18.61 7.64
C LYS A 282 0.76 -20.05 7.27
N GLU A 283 -0.07 -20.76 6.52
CA GLU A 283 0.26 -22.10 6.04
C GLU A 283 1.48 -22.10 5.10
N LYS A 284 1.53 -21.19 4.13
CA LYS A 284 2.70 -21.05 3.23
C LYS A 284 3.99 -20.80 4.01
N VAL A 285 3.95 -19.95 5.03
CA VAL A 285 5.13 -19.66 5.86
C VAL A 285 5.53 -20.88 6.69
N LYS A 286 4.57 -21.61 7.26
CA LYS A 286 4.80 -22.84 8.01
C LYS A 286 5.52 -23.91 7.17
N TYR A 287 5.09 -24.12 5.92
CA TYR A 287 5.68 -25.11 5.04
C TYR A 287 6.98 -24.65 4.36
N GLN A 288 7.23 -23.35 4.21
CA GLN A 288 8.50 -22.85 3.67
C GLN A 288 9.70 -23.10 4.61
N GLY A 289 9.45 -23.32 5.92
CA GLY A 289 10.46 -23.72 6.91
C GLY A 289 10.84 -25.19 6.84
N VAL A 290 10.03 -26.04 6.22
CA VAL A 290 10.21 -27.51 6.17
C VAL A 290 10.51 -27.95 4.74
N LYS A 291 11.59 -27.46 4.15
CA LYS A 291 12.26 -28.23 3.10
C LYS A 291 13.07 -29.32 3.80
N THR A 292 12.51 -30.52 3.90
CA THR A 292 13.25 -31.75 4.16
C THR A 292 14.25 -31.92 3.00
N GLU A 293 15.42 -31.33 3.14
CA GLU A 293 16.51 -31.63 2.23
C GLU A 293 16.94 -33.06 2.50
N ALA A 294 16.99 -33.88 1.44
CA ALA A 294 17.56 -35.23 1.55
C ALA A 294 18.90 -35.15 2.27
N SER A 295 19.08 -36.01 3.29
CA SER A 295 20.28 -36.05 4.13
C SER A 295 21.58 -36.38 3.38
N HIS A 296 21.47 -36.81 2.10
CA HIS A 296 22.59 -37.24 1.27
C HIS A 296 22.53 -36.53 -0.10
N LYS A 297 23.66 -36.08 -0.58
CA LYS A 297 23.85 -35.55 -1.93
C LYS A 297 24.72 -36.52 -2.73
N GLN A 298 24.22 -37.01 -3.85
CA GLN A 298 25.07 -37.77 -4.81
C GLN A 298 25.88 -36.77 -5.65
N GLN A 299 27.18 -36.85 -5.57
CA GLN A 299 28.09 -36.09 -6.40
C GLN A 299 29.19 -37.06 -6.90
N HIS A 300 29.23 -37.27 -8.20
CA HIS A 300 30.26 -38.11 -8.86
C HIS A 300 30.43 -39.52 -8.23
N ASN A 301 29.38 -40.34 -8.22
CA ASN A 301 29.38 -41.69 -7.66
C ASN A 301 29.83 -41.84 -6.19
N LYS A 302 29.90 -40.77 -5.43
CA LYS A 302 30.14 -40.82 -3.99
C LYS A 302 28.96 -40.18 -3.23
N THR A 303 28.45 -40.90 -2.25
CA THR A 303 27.42 -40.41 -1.33
C THR A 303 28.10 -39.58 -0.25
N ALA A 304 27.88 -38.27 -0.26
CA ALA A 304 28.37 -37.38 0.80
C ALA A 304 27.24 -37.00 1.74
N VAL A 305 27.46 -37.12 3.04
CA VAL A 305 26.52 -36.64 4.08
C VAL A 305 26.50 -35.12 4.04
N LYS A 306 25.34 -34.55 3.91
CA LYS A 306 25.18 -33.09 4.05
C LYS A 306 25.53 -32.67 5.46
N ILE A 307 26.66 -32.02 5.63
CA ILE A 307 27.08 -31.47 6.90
C ILE A 307 26.12 -30.29 7.25
N SER A 308 25.27 -30.55 8.24
CA SER A 308 24.51 -29.62 9.06
C SER A 308 23.73 -28.51 8.38
N SER A 309 22.44 -28.74 8.24
CA SER A 309 21.39 -27.74 7.99
C SER A 309 21.45 -26.56 8.98
N ARG A 310 21.96 -26.73 10.20
CA ARG A 310 22.06 -25.70 11.24
C ARG A 310 22.81 -24.42 10.83
N LYS A 311 23.88 -24.52 10.04
CA LYS A 311 24.61 -23.32 9.57
C LYS A 311 23.87 -22.56 8.46
N ARG A 312 22.97 -23.22 7.69
CA ARG A 312 22.18 -22.56 6.64
C ARG A 312 20.86 -21.99 7.16
N GLU A 313 20.24 -22.63 8.15
CA GLU A 313 19.03 -22.12 8.82
C GLU A 313 19.31 -20.82 9.56
N SER A 314 20.44 -20.68 10.25
CA SER A 314 20.77 -19.47 10.98
C SER A 314 20.88 -18.23 10.07
N ALA A 315 21.44 -18.36 8.86
CA ALA A 315 21.60 -17.20 7.96
C ALA A 315 20.28 -16.73 7.34
N ARG A 316 19.33 -17.62 7.02
CA ARG A 316 18.04 -17.26 6.43
C ARG A 316 17.00 -16.85 7.48
N ASN A 317 16.97 -17.51 8.62
CA ASN A 317 16.09 -17.13 9.72
C ASN A 317 16.57 -15.86 10.42
N THR A 318 17.87 -15.64 10.54
CA THR A 318 18.42 -14.38 11.05
C THR A 318 18.12 -13.21 10.09
N GLN A 319 18.13 -13.42 8.78
CA GLN A 319 17.71 -12.38 7.82
C GLN A 319 16.21 -12.07 7.90
N LYS A 320 15.34 -13.08 8.10
CA LYS A 320 13.90 -12.86 8.30
C LYS A 320 13.61 -12.25 9.67
N GLN A 321 14.22 -12.72 10.75
CA GLN A 321 14.07 -12.16 12.08
C GLN A 321 14.62 -10.73 12.17
N ASN A 322 15.67 -10.39 11.46
CA ASN A 322 16.18 -9.02 11.40
C ASN A 322 15.25 -8.09 10.60
N ILE A 323 14.59 -8.58 9.54
CA ILE A 323 13.54 -7.82 8.83
C ILE A 323 12.36 -7.53 9.76
N TYR A 324 11.97 -8.46 10.63
CA TYR A 324 10.88 -8.25 11.59
C TYR A 324 11.32 -7.44 12.81
N LYS A 325 12.56 -7.61 13.31
CA LYS A 325 13.12 -6.79 14.38
C LYS A 325 13.30 -5.34 13.99
N ASP A 326 13.77 -5.08 12.76
CA ASP A 326 13.91 -3.73 12.22
C ASP A 326 12.53 -3.02 12.10
N ILE A 327 11.43 -3.79 11.97
CA ILE A 327 10.06 -3.27 11.96
C ILE A 327 9.54 -3.02 13.40
N ASP A 328 9.92 -3.85 14.36
CA ASP A 328 9.47 -3.75 15.76
C ASP A 328 10.29 -2.74 16.56
N ASP A 329 11.60 -2.62 16.32
CA ASP A 329 12.48 -1.65 16.99
C ASP A 329 12.21 -0.20 16.53
N GLU A 330 11.68 0.03 15.32
CA GLU A 330 11.26 1.37 14.85
C GLU A 330 9.85 1.79 15.35
N ARG A 331 9.15 0.93 16.11
CA ARG A 331 7.85 1.26 16.74
C ARG A 331 7.96 1.76 18.19
N ILE A 332 9.14 1.87 18.76
CA ILE A 332 9.35 2.13 20.19
C ILE A 332 10.05 3.48 20.47
N ASP A 333 10.41 4.28 19.44
CA ASP A 333 10.94 5.64 19.62
C ASP A 333 10.06 6.71 18.98
#